data_17799c5c4002d756f1808d8410fc098f
#
_entry.id   17799c5c4002d756f1808d8410fc098f
#
_cell.length_a   1.000
_cell.length_b   1.000
_cell.length_c   1.000
_cell.angle_alpha   90.00
_cell.angle_beta   90.00
_cell.angle_gamma   90.00
#
_symmetry.space_group_name_H-M   'P 1'
#
loop_
_entity.id
_entity.type
_entity.pdbx_description
1 polymer ?
#
loop_
_entity_poly.entity_id
_entity_poly.type
_entity_poly.pdbx_seq_one_letter_code
_entity_poly.pdbx_strand_id
1 'polypeptide(L)'
;MKVLITGGAGYIGSTVASACEDAGHEVIILDDFSTGRREFIGSRAVYEGDFADEALLERVFSDHAIDAVVHCAAKIVVPESVEQPLDYYENNVSKTITLLRAMERAGVLRFLFSSSASIYAPDENFIVTEDSPLSPGSPYARTKYIVEMILEDFTR
;
A
#
# COMPACT_ATOMS: atom_id res chain seq x y z
N MET A 1 18.60 -3.09 3.68
CA MET A 1 17.85 -2.43 2.62
C MET A 1 17.24 -1.15 3.15
N LYS A 2 17.00 -0.18 2.27
CA LYS A 2 16.15 0.99 2.56
C LYS A 2 14.74 0.72 2.04
N VAL A 3 13.76 0.76 2.92
CA VAL A 3 12.38 0.40 2.61
C VAL A 3 11.49 1.64 2.76
N LEU A 4 10.82 2.03 1.69
CA LEU A 4 9.77 3.04 1.73
C LEU A 4 8.45 2.36 2.11
N ILE A 5 7.77 2.86 3.14
CA ILE A 5 6.45 2.37 3.56
C ILE A 5 5.42 3.47 3.36
N THR A 6 4.55 3.32 2.38
CA THR A 6 3.40 4.22 2.22
C THR A 6 2.27 3.79 3.16
N GLY A 7 1.63 4.74 3.81
CA GLY A 7 0.70 4.46 4.91
C GLY A 7 1.41 3.97 6.18
N GLY A 8 2.69 4.37 6.34
CA GLY A 8 3.54 3.91 7.44
C GLY A 8 3.16 4.47 8.82
N ALA A 9 2.32 5.49 8.90
CA ALA A 9 1.75 6.00 10.15
C ALA A 9 0.43 5.30 10.54
N GLY A 10 -0.09 4.41 9.70
CA GLY A 10 -1.25 3.56 9.99
C GLY A 10 -0.88 2.36 10.86
N TYR A 11 -1.89 1.60 11.32
CA TYR A 11 -1.69 0.42 12.19
C TYR A 11 -0.81 -0.66 11.54
N ILE A 12 -1.15 -1.09 10.31
CA ILE A 12 -0.37 -2.13 9.61
C ILE A 12 1.00 -1.60 9.21
N GLY A 13 1.05 -0.41 8.58
CA GLY A 13 2.30 0.17 8.10
C GLY A 13 3.33 0.40 9.21
N SER A 14 2.91 0.89 10.37
CA SER A 14 3.82 1.11 11.51
C SER A 14 4.31 -0.20 12.13
N THR A 15 3.48 -1.24 12.16
CA THR A 15 3.87 -2.58 12.61
C THR A 15 4.90 -3.19 11.67
N VAL A 16 4.68 -3.09 10.36
CA VAL A 16 5.65 -3.54 9.34
C VAL A 16 6.94 -2.73 9.44
N ALA A 17 6.85 -1.41 9.68
CA ALA A 17 8.02 -0.56 9.88
C ALA A 17 8.90 -1.06 11.02
N SER A 18 8.31 -1.38 12.17
CA SER A 18 9.05 -1.92 13.32
C SER A 18 9.69 -3.27 13.00
N ALA A 19 8.97 -4.17 12.32
CA ALA A 19 9.52 -5.47 11.92
C ALA A 19 10.68 -5.34 10.91
N CYS A 20 10.62 -4.36 10.01
CA CYS A 20 11.72 -4.06 9.09
C CYS A 20 12.96 -3.57 9.84
N GLU A 21 12.80 -2.68 10.83
CA GLU A 21 13.91 -2.20 11.66
C GLU A 21 14.52 -3.31 12.50
N ASP A 22 13.70 -4.17 13.11
CA ASP A 22 14.16 -5.35 13.86
C ASP A 22 14.97 -6.32 12.98
N ALA A 23 14.66 -6.36 11.69
CA ALA A 23 15.40 -7.12 10.68
C ALA A 23 16.64 -6.37 10.13
N GLY A 24 16.98 -5.19 10.65
CA GLY A 24 18.15 -4.40 10.27
C GLY A 24 17.96 -3.59 8.98
N HIS A 25 16.75 -3.23 8.61
CA HIS A 25 16.44 -2.37 7.48
C HIS A 25 16.27 -0.92 7.92
N GLU A 26 16.64 0.02 7.06
CA GLU A 26 16.31 1.44 7.22
C GLU A 26 14.91 1.70 6.67
N VAL A 27 14.06 2.37 7.43
CA VAL A 27 12.67 2.64 7.06
C VAL A 27 12.45 4.12 6.82
N ILE A 28 11.80 4.42 5.70
CA ILE A 28 11.29 5.74 5.35
C ILE A 28 9.76 5.65 5.26
N ILE A 29 9.05 6.58 5.84
CA ILE A 29 7.59 6.63 5.85
C ILE A 29 7.10 7.73 4.90
N LEU A 30 6.08 7.40 4.10
CA LEU A 30 5.27 8.36 3.36
C LEU A 30 3.82 8.18 3.78
N ASP A 31 3.21 9.24 4.36
CA ASP A 31 1.86 9.20 4.90
C ASP A 31 1.24 10.60 4.86
N ASP A 32 -0.04 10.71 4.53
CA ASP A 32 -0.77 11.98 4.53
C ASP A 32 -1.42 12.31 5.88
N PHE A 33 -1.33 11.39 6.84
CA PHE A 33 -1.93 11.46 8.16
C PHE A 33 -3.46 11.64 8.18
N SER A 34 -4.14 11.31 7.08
CA SER A 34 -5.61 11.33 7.03
C SER A 34 -6.24 10.39 8.08
N THR A 35 -5.59 9.26 8.34
CA THR A 35 -5.96 8.30 9.39
C THR A 35 -4.75 7.83 10.21
N GLY A 36 -3.55 8.07 9.72
CA GLY A 36 -2.29 7.75 10.36
C GLY A 36 -2.04 8.59 11.61
N ARG A 37 -1.24 8.06 12.53
CA ARG A 37 -0.91 8.71 13.81
C ARG A 37 0.57 9.03 13.91
N ARG A 38 0.89 10.25 14.29
CA ARG A 38 2.29 10.70 14.44
C ARG A 38 3.03 9.93 15.52
N GLU A 39 2.35 9.43 16.53
CA GLU A 39 2.93 8.63 17.59
C GLU A 39 3.50 7.30 17.09
N PHE A 40 3.02 6.80 15.94
CA PHE A 40 3.45 5.52 15.37
C PHE A 40 4.72 5.61 14.53
N ILE A 41 5.17 6.82 14.20
CA ILE A 41 6.36 7.00 13.35
C ILE A 41 7.69 6.92 14.12
N GLY A 42 7.69 7.18 15.42
CA GLY A 42 8.91 7.18 16.23
C GLY A 42 9.96 8.18 15.73
N SER A 43 11.19 7.71 15.54
CA SER A 43 12.32 8.52 15.02
C SER A 43 12.58 8.34 13.52
N ARG A 44 11.70 7.68 12.80
CA ARG A 44 11.87 7.38 11.36
C ARG A 44 11.82 8.63 10.50
N ALA A 45 12.51 8.60 9.37
CA ALA A 45 12.37 9.63 8.34
C ALA A 45 10.94 9.60 7.78
N VAL A 46 10.31 10.77 7.70
CA VAL A 46 8.91 10.90 7.29
C VAL A 46 8.78 11.95 6.21
N TYR A 47 8.04 11.59 5.16
CA TYR A 47 7.53 12.50 4.15
C TYR A 47 6.01 12.59 4.31
N GLU A 48 5.52 13.79 4.60
CA GLU A 48 4.09 14.03 4.76
C GLU A 48 3.47 14.43 3.43
N GLY A 49 2.48 13.65 2.98
CA GLY A 49 1.73 13.95 1.76
C GLY A 49 1.11 12.72 1.11
N ASP A 50 0.43 12.99 0.00
CA ASP A 50 -0.23 11.95 -0.79
C ASP A 50 0.82 11.05 -1.47
N PHE A 51 0.64 9.74 -1.36
CA PHE A 51 1.54 8.76 -1.98
C PHE A 51 1.47 8.73 -3.52
N ALA A 52 0.62 9.54 -4.13
CA ALA A 52 0.55 9.76 -5.57
C ALA A 52 0.98 11.17 -5.99
N ASP A 53 1.46 12.01 -5.06
CA ASP A 53 2.10 13.27 -5.41
C ASP A 53 3.43 12.99 -6.11
N GLU A 54 3.46 13.21 -7.43
CA GLU A 54 4.64 12.88 -8.26
C GLU A 54 5.88 13.67 -7.84
N ALA A 55 5.73 14.94 -7.45
CA ALA A 55 6.88 15.75 -7.01
C ALA A 55 7.41 15.26 -5.66
N LEU A 56 6.53 14.84 -4.76
CA LEU A 56 6.92 14.25 -3.48
C LEU A 56 7.61 12.90 -3.68
N LEU A 57 7.07 12.04 -4.54
CA LEU A 57 7.68 10.76 -4.88
C LEU A 57 9.07 10.92 -5.51
N GLU A 58 9.23 11.86 -6.47
CA GLU A 58 10.52 12.16 -7.07
C GLU A 58 11.53 12.59 -6.01
N ARG A 59 11.13 13.44 -5.07
CA ARG A 59 11.98 13.86 -3.96
C ARG A 59 12.36 12.68 -3.05
N VAL A 60 11.39 11.84 -2.66
CA VAL A 60 11.66 10.65 -1.81
C VAL A 60 12.68 9.72 -2.46
N PHE A 61 12.49 9.40 -3.74
CA PHE A 61 13.41 8.51 -4.48
C PHE A 61 14.76 9.15 -4.76
N SER A 62 14.84 10.47 -4.87
CA SER A 62 16.14 11.18 -5.04
C SER A 62 16.91 11.34 -3.73
N ASP A 63 16.21 11.59 -2.62
CA ASP A 63 16.85 11.78 -1.31
C ASP A 63 17.34 10.44 -0.71
N HIS A 64 16.71 9.33 -1.10
CA HIS A 64 17.01 8.01 -0.58
C HIS A 64 17.21 7.00 -1.71
N ALA A 65 18.27 6.18 -1.60
CA ALA A 65 18.43 5.01 -2.45
C ALA A 65 17.50 3.89 -1.97
N ILE A 66 16.21 3.99 -2.34
CA ILE A 66 15.19 3.03 -1.94
C ILE A 66 15.40 1.69 -2.65
N ASP A 67 15.44 0.60 -1.89
CA ASP A 67 15.58 -0.77 -2.41
C ASP A 67 14.23 -1.46 -2.63
N ALA A 68 13.22 -1.09 -1.83
CA ALA A 68 11.90 -1.73 -1.86
C ALA A 68 10.81 -0.77 -1.37
N VAL A 69 9.58 -0.97 -1.83
CA VAL A 69 8.39 -0.28 -1.35
C VAL A 69 7.43 -1.29 -0.73
N VAL A 70 6.92 -0.96 0.46
CA VAL A 70 5.77 -1.64 1.09
C VAL A 70 4.59 -0.70 1.04
N HIS A 71 3.56 -1.08 0.30
CA HIS A 71 2.38 -0.24 0.07
C HIS A 71 1.22 -0.64 0.98
N CYS A 72 1.03 0.13 2.06
CA CYS A 72 -0.07 -0.03 3.03
C CYS A 72 -1.12 1.09 2.95
N ALA A 73 -0.81 2.20 2.24
CA ALA A 73 -1.75 3.30 2.08
C ALA A 73 -2.97 2.87 1.26
N ALA A 74 -4.16 3.00 1.85
CA ALA A 74 -5.42 2.71 1.17
C ALA A 74 -6.61 3.27 1.96
N LYS A 75 -7.73 3.53 1.28
CA LYS A 75 -9.04 3.60 1.90
C LYS A 75 -9.52 2.16 2.19
N ILE A 76 -9.97 1.87 3.42
CA ILE A 76 -10.20 0.49 3.88
C ILE A 76 -11.61 0.21 4.44
N VAL A 77 -12.47 1.22 4.53
CA VAL A 77 -13.80 1.10 5.15
C VAL A 77 -14.79 0.51 4.15
N VAL A 78 -15.13 -0.77 4.31
CA VAL A 78 -15.97 -1.51 3.34
C VAL A 78 -17.34 -0.87 3.13
N PRO A 79 -18.11 -0.47 4.16
CA PRO A 79 -19.40 0.23 3.96
C PRO A 79 -19.24 1.53 3.16
N GLU A 80 -18.24 2.36 3.48
CA GLU A 80 -17.96 3.59 2.77
C GLU A 80 -17.64 3.33 1.29
N SER A 81 -16.95 2.23 0.97
CA SER A 81 -16.67 1.87 -0.42
C SER A 81 -17.91 1.60 -1.26
N VAL A 82 -19.01 1.18 -0.63
CA VAL A 82 -20.31 0.98 -1.31
C VAL A 82 -20.99 2.31 -1.57
N GLU A 83 -20.87 3.26 -0.64
CA GLU A 83 -21.45 4.60 -0.77
C GLU A 83 -20.66 5.50 -1.72
N GLN A 84 -19.33 5.37 -1.70
CA GLN A 84 -18.39 6.23 -2.46
C GLN A 84 -17.41 5.38 -3.31
N PRO A 85 -17.88 4.54 -4.23
CA PRO A 85 -17.01 3.59 -4.93
C PRO A 85 -15.92 4.26 -5.78
N LEU A 86 -16.22 5.40 -6.41
CA LEU A 86 -15.26 6.09 -7.26
C LEU A 86 -14.05 6.61 -6.48
N ASP A 87 -14.25 7.09 -5.25
CA ASP A 87 -13.17 7.54 -4.37
C ASP A 87 -12.23 6.39 -4.00
N TYR A 88 -12.80 5.17 -3.85
CA TYR A 88 -12.01 3.98 -3.58
C TYR A 88 -11.20 3.54 -4.80
N TYR A 89 -11.78 3.57 -6.00
CA TYR A 89 -11.04 3.27 -7.22
C TYR A 89 -9.95 4.31 -7.49
N GLU A 90 -10.25 5.60 -7.30
CA GLU A 90 -9.25 6.65 -7.46
C GLU A 90 -8.11 6.48 -6.47
N ASN A 91 -8.41 6.36 -5.17
CA ASN A 91 -7.38 6.27 -4.15
C ASN A 91 -6.58 4.96 -4.21
N ASN A 92 -7.26 3.81 -4.33
CA ASN A 92 -6.61 2.52 -4.18
C ASN A 92 -6.05 1.97 -5.49
N VAL A 93 -6.56 2.40 -6.64
CA VAL A 93 -6.11 1.90 -7.95
C VAL A 93 -5.35 2.96 -8.72
N SER A 94 -5.99 4.10 -9.06
CA SER A 94 -5.36 5.12 -9.90
C SER A 94 -4.09 5.67 -9.26
N LYS A 95 -4.13 6.00 -7.97
CA LYS A 95 -2.96 6.50 -7.24
C LYS A 95 -1.85 5.43 -7.10
N THR A 96 -2.22 4.15 -6.94
CA THR A 96 -1.22 3.07 -6.91
C THR A 96 -0.49 2.94 -8.25
N ILE A 97 -1.18 3.14 -9.38
CA ILE A 97 -0.52 3.19 -10.69
C ILE A 97 0.50 4.33 -10.75
N THR A 98 0.19 5.50 -10.20
CA THR A 98 1.15 6.63 -10.13
C THR A 98 2.38 6.27 -9.32
N LEU A 99 2.21 5.62 -8.17
CA LEU A 99 3.32 5.12 -7.35
C LEU A 99 4.20 4.11 -8.13
N LEU A 100 3.58 3.14 -8.80
CA LEU A 100 4.32 2.14 -9.60
C LEU A 100 5.12 2.79 -10.73
N ARG A 101 4.58 3.80 -11.42
CA ARG A 101 5.30 4.56 -12.42
C ARG A 101 6.49 5.34 -11.84
N ALA A 102 6.34 5.90 -10.65
CA ALA A 102 7.44 6.59 -9.97
C ALA A 102 8.55 5.61 -9.56
N MET A 103 8.19 4.41 -9.08
CA MET A 103 9.14 3.33 -8.80
C MET A 103 9.90 2.88 -10.05
N GLU A 104 9.17 2.69 -11.17
CA GLU A 104 9.78 2.32 -12.46
C GLU A 104 10.82 3.36 -12.90
N ARG A 105 10.47 4.67 -12.86
CA ARG A 105 11.40 5.77 -13.17
C ARG A 105 12.62 5.78 -12.25
N ALA A 106 12.45 5.41 -10.98
CA ALA A 106 13.52 5.34 -9.99
C ALA A 106 14.34 4.03 -10.05
N GLY A 107 13.94 3.06 -10.88
CA GLY A 107 14.59 1.74 -10.97
C GLY A 107 14.34 0.84 -9.75
N VAL A 108 13.31 1.10 -8.95
CA VAL A 108 12.92 0.30 -7.78
C VAL A 108 11.96 -0.79 -8.21
N LEU A 109 12.41 -2.05 -8.13
CA LEU A 109 11.69 -3.21 -8.67
C LEU A 109 11.06 -4.11 -7.60
N ARG A 110 11.28 -3.83 -6.31
CA ARG A 110 10.71 -4.64 -5.22
C ARG A 110 9.52 -3.92 -4.63
N PHE A 111 8.35 -4.54 -4.77
CA PHE A 111 7.08 -4.02 -4.28
C PHE A 111 6.34 -5.08 -3.49
N LEU A 112 5.97 -4.76 -2.26
CA LEU A 112 5.09 -5.58 -1.43
C LEU A 112 3.78 -4.84 -1.24
N PHE A 113 2.69 -5.47 -1.62
CA PHE A 113 1.36 -4.89 -1.55
C PHE A 113 0.55 -5.48 -0.40
N SER A 114 0.00 -4.62 0.44
CA SER A 114 -0.98 -5.01 1.45
C SER A 114 -2.34 -5.23 0.78
N SER A 115 -2.61 -6.46 0.35
CA SER A 115 -3.90 -6.86 -0.21
C SER A 115 -4.93 -7.13 0.90
N SER A 116 -5.89 -8.01 0.66
CA SER A 116 -6.95 -8.29 1.63
C SER A 116 -7.54 -9.69 1.43
N ALA A 117 -7.85 -10.38 2.53
CA ALA A 117 -8.59 -11.63 2.48
C ALA A 117 -10.02 -11.47 1.90
N SER A 118 -10.55 -10.25 1.85
CA SER A 118 -11.87 -9.96 1.29
C SER A 118 -11.98 -10.15 -0.24
N ILE A 119 -10.86 -10.43 -0.92
CA ILE A 119 -10.87 -10.78 -2.35
C ILE A 119 -11.34 -12.22 -2.61
N TYR A 120 -11.32 -13.07 -1.60
CA TYR A 120 -11.69 -14.48 -1.69
C TYR A 120 -13.15 -14.73 -1.31
N ALA A 121 -13.75 -15.77 -1.91
CA ALA A 121 -15.02 -16.32 -1.44
C ALA A 121 -14.77 -17.22 -0.23
N PRO A 122 -15.45 -16.99 0.91
CA PRO A 122 -15.36 -17.91 2.03
C PRO A 122 -16.10 -19.22 1.72
N ASP A 123 -15.68 -20.31 2.37
CA ASP A 123 -16.41 -21.57 2.37
C ASP A 123 -17.69 -21.50 3.25
N GLU A 124 -18.37 -22.63 3.41
CA GLU A 124 -19.57 -22.76 4.25
C GLU A 124 -19.32 -22.44 5.75
N ASN A 125 -18.06 -22.49 6.21
CA ASN A 125 -17.63 -22.18 7.56
C ASN A 125 -17.06 -20.76 7.71
N PHE A 126 -17.16 -19.90 6.67
CA PHE A 126 -16.58 -18.57 6.59
C PHE A 126 -15.06 -18.55 6.69
N ILE A 127 -14.40 -19.62 6.24
CA ILE A 127 -12.94 -19.72 6.18
C ILE A 127 -12.47 -19.43 4.75
N VAL A 128 -11.38 -18.68 4.64
CA VAL A 128 -10.65 -18.44 3.38
C VAL A 128 -9.22 -18.90 3.50
N THR A 129 -8.68 -19.39 2.40
CA THR A 129 -7.26 -19.77 2.21
C THR A 129 -6.78 -19.15 0.91
N GLU A 130 -5.48 -19.25 0.62
CA GLU A 130 -4.90 -18.80 -0.65
C GLU A 130 -5.45 -19.57 -1.86
N ASP A 131 -6.00 -20.76 -1.66
CA ASP A 131 -6.63 -21.59 -2.71
C ASP A 131 -8.12 -21.32 -2.88
N SER A 132 -8.71 -20.45 -2.05
CA SER A 132 -10.12 -20.10 -2.16
C SER A 132 -10.42 -19.35 -3.46
N PRO A 133 -11.62 -19.57 -4.07
CA PRO A 133 -12.00 -18.85 -5.29
C PRO A 133 -12.00 -17.34 -5.09
N LEU A 134 -11.52 -16.59 -6.07
CA LEU A 134 -11.56 -15.14 -6.08
C LEU A 134 -13.00 -14.66 -6.33
N SER A 135 -13.57 -13.90 -5.42
CA SER A 135 -14.92 -13.33 -5.50
C SER A 135 -15.04 -12.02 -4.70
N PRO A 136 -14.41 -10.92 -5.15
CA PRO A 136 -14.43 -9.66 -4.42
C PRO A 136 -15.84 -9.07 -4.36
N GLY A 137 -16.47 -9.14 -3.18
CA GLY A 137 -17.87 -8.80 -2.95
C GLY A 137 -18.18 -7.31 -2.75
N SER A 138 -17.16 -6.45 -2.62
CA SER A 138 -17.33 -5.02 -2.40
C SER A 138 -16.43 -4.18 -3.31
N PRO A 139 -16.70 -2.87 -3.49
CA PRO A 139 -15.78 -1.99 -4.21
C PRO A 139 -14.37 -1.98 -3.60
N TYR A 140 -14.26 -1.94 -2.27
CA TYR A 140 -12.98 -2.08 -1.58
C TYR A 140 -12.24 -3.37 -1.99
N ALA A 141 -12.89 -4.52 -1.89
CA ALA A 141 -12.29 -5.81 -2.26
C ALA A 141 -11.87 -5.83 -3.73
N ARG A 142 -12.71 -5.27 -4.62
CA ARG A 142 -12.40 -5.14 -6.05
C ARG A 142 -11.17 -4.28 -6.28
N THR A 143 -11.00 -3.14 -5.56
CA THR A 143 -9.80 -2.32 -5.71
C THR A 143 -8.54 -3.08 -5.33
N LYS A 144 -8.58 -3.90 -4.29
CA LYS A 144 -7.44 -4.74 -3.89
C LYS A 144 -7.12 -5.78 -4.97
N TYR A 145 -8.12 -6.49 -5.47
CA TYR A 145 -7.95 -7.49 -6.52
C TYR A 145 -7.44 -6.87 -7.84
N ILE A 146 -7.95 -5.69 -8.23
CA ILE A 146 -7.47 -4.98 -9.43
C ILE A 146 -5.99 -4.64 -9.32
N VAL A 147 -5.53 -4.21 -8.15
CA VAL A 147 -4.10 -3.92 -7.96
C VAL A 147 -3.27 -5.21 -8.07
N GLU A 148 -3.73 -6.35 -7.56
CA GLU A 148 -3.04 -7.64 -7.76
C GLU A 148 -2.91 -7.99 -9.25
N MET A 149 -3.99 -7.83 -10.04
CA MET A 149 -3.93 -8.04 -11.49
C MET A 149 -2.94 -7.10 -12.18
N ILE A 150 -2.92 -5.81 -11.78
CA ILE A 150 -1.96 -4.83 -12.31
C ILE A 150 -0.52 -5.27 -11.99
N LEU A 151 -0.27 -5.74 -10.78
CA LEU A 151 1.05 -6.21 -10.37
C LEU A 151 1.48 -7.47 -11.13
N GLU A 152 0.55 -8.39 -11.38
CA GLU A 152 0.81 -9.56 -12.22
C GLU A 152 1.24 -9.17 -13.65
N ASP A 153 0.55 -8.19 -14.24
CA ASP A 153 0.91 -7.68 -15.58
C ASP A 153 2.23 -6.86 -15.56
N PHE A 154 2.48 -6.11 -14.48
CA PHE A 154 3.66 -5.27 -14.34
C PHE A 154 4.95 -6.07 -14.10
N THR A 155 4.86 -7.30 -13.60
CA THR A 155 6.03 -8.17 -13.32
C THR A 155 6.42 -9.09 -14.48
N ARG A 156 5.68 -9.07 -15.58
CA ARG A 156 5.98 -9.85 -16.81
C ARG A 156 6.97 -9.11 -17.70
#